data_773478ee7e29417f2fe72dc47d8ea20e
#
_entry.id   773478ee7e29417f2fe72dc47d8ea20e
#
_cell.length_a   1.000
_cell.length_b   1.000
_cell.length_c   1.000
_cell.angle_alpha   90.00
_cell.angle_beta   90.00
_cell.angle_gamma   90.00
#
_symmetry.space_group_name_H-M   'P 1'
#
loop_
_entity.id
_entity.type
_entity.pdbx_description
1 polymer ?
#
loop_
_entity_poly.entity_id
_entity_poly.type
_entity_poly.pdbx_seq_one_letter_code
_entity_poly.pdbx_strand_id
1 'polypeptide(L)'
;FDLIISPQHDNIKGDNVLTTKGAIHYLTKKEIKDNLNYLNVNKEKKKLVAFIIGGPNKYYNYNDQTIHQLFTKIKTLFTPDKYKIIIVPSYRTPEKIIKKAFDTFNFNHIVIKTVDKKAYLSALALADISVVTCDSTSMISEAAITGKPVYIAMMKPNKNNRRFKKFYSLLTDLGITRELKDSVEEWSYESLNEVNRVAPIIKTKMRTNGII
;
A
#
# COMPACT_ATOMS: atom_id res chain seq x y z
N PHE A 1 9.08 -11.30 -27.47
CA PHE A 1 9.72 -10.98 -26.18
C PHE A 1 10.36 -12.26 -25.63
N ASP A 2 11.62 -12.17 -25.23
CA ASP A 2 12.40 -13.31 -24.69
C ASP A 2 11.93 -13.65 -23.26
N LEU A 3 11.48 -12.66 -22.49
CA LEU A 3 10.92 -12.81 -21.16
C LEU A 3 9.87 -11.76 -20.90
N ILE A 4 8.77 -12.19 -20.31
CA ILE A 4 7.67 -11.30 -19.86
C ILE A 4 7.55 -11.45 -18.34
N ILE A 5 7.52 -10.34 -17.62
CA ILE A 5 7.23 -10.34 -16.20
C ILE A 5 5.82 -9.75 -16.02
N SER A 6 4.93 -10.52 -15.43
CA SER A 6 3.53 -10.13 -15.28
C SER A 6 3.00 -10.47 -13.91
N PRO A 7 2.22 -9.56 -13.26
CA PRO A 7 1.51 -9.93 -12.05
C PRO A 7 0.55 -11.09 -12.28
N GLN A 8 0.49 -12.01 -11.34
CA GLN A 8 -0.35 -13.23 -11.42
C GLN A 8 -1.84 -12.89 -11.65
N HIS A 9 -2.31 -11.75 -11.13
CA HIS A 9 -3.69 -11.31 -11.30
C HIS A 9 -4.03 -10.86 -12.73
N ASP A 10 -3.04 -10.63 -13.60
CA ASP A 10 -3.23 -10.31 -15.01
C ASP A 10 -3.50 -11.57 -15.86
N ASN A 11 -3.21 -12.75 -15.30
CA ASN A 11 -3.49 -14.04 -15.92
C ASN A 11 -2.83 -14.21 -17.31
N ILE A 12 -1.65 -13.61 -17.53
CA ILE A 12 -0.84 -13.81 -18.73
C ILE A 12 -0.10 -15.13 -18.55
N LYS A 13 -0.13 -16.00 -19.59
CA LYS A 13 0.49 -17.33 -19.59
C LYS A 13 1.41 -17.45 -20.79
N GLY A 14 2.47 -18.24 -20.64
CA GLY A 14 3.46 -18.58 -21.67
C GLY A 14 4.73 -19.14 -21.03
N ASP A 15 5.51 -19.87 -21.80
CA ASP A 15 6.77 -20.49 -21.31
C ASP A 15 7.83 -19.42 -20.98
N ASN A 16 7.70 -18.25 -21.59
CA ASN A 16 8.53 -17.09 -21.35
C ASN A 16 7.92 -16.10 -20.32
N VAL A 17 6.85 -16.49 -19.61
CA VAL A 17 6.20 -15.62 -18.62
C VAL A 17 6.64 -15.95 -17.20
N LEU A 18 7.21 -14.98 -16.50
CA LEU A 18 7.49 -15.04 -15.08
C LEU A 18 6.45 -14.25 -14.31
N THR A 19 5.66 -14.92 -13.48
CA THR A 19 4.60 -14.26 -12.72
C THR A 19 5.09 -13.71 -11.37
N THR A 20 4.54 -12.56 -10.95
CA THR A 20 4.76 -11.96 -9.64
C THR A 20 3.49 -11.96 -8.81
N LYS A 21 3.63 -12.09 -7.49
CA LYS A 21 2.51 -12.03 -6.54
C LYS A 21 1.99 -10.61 -6.38
N GLY A 22 2.92 -9.64 -6.24
CA GLY A 22 2.65 -8.21 -6.15
C GLY A 22 3.19 -7.43 -7.35
N ALA A 23 3.01 -6.12 -7.33
CA ALA A 23 3.68 -5.23 -8.26
C ALA A 23 5.19 -5.20 -7.99
N ILE A 24 5.99 -5.15 -9.06
CA ILE A 24 7.42 -4.88 -8.94
C ILE A 24 7.60 -3.39 -8.63
N HIS A 25 8.39 -3.10 -7.62
CA HIS A 25 8.76 -1.75 -7.23
C HIS A 25 10.21 -1.71 -6.77
N TYR A 26 10.80 -0.52 -6.77
CA TYR A 26 12.21 -0.33 -6.43
C TYR A 26 12.49 -0.21 -4.93
N LEU A 27 11.47 -0.11 -4.09
CA LEU A 27 11.63 0.07 -2.64
C LEU A 27 12.30 -1.14 -2.01
N THR A 28 13.22 -0.87 -1.10
CA THR A 28 13.91 -1.88 -0.29
C THR A 28 13.64 -1.64 1.20
N LYS A 29 13.74 -2.70 2.01
CA LYS A 29 13.67 -2.56 3.48
C LYS A 29 14.71 -1.58 4.01
N LYS A 30 15.90 -1.56 3.39
CA LYS A 30 16.98 -0.64 3.76
C LYS A 30 16.55 0.81 3.52
N GLU A 31 16.04 1.12 2.33
CA GLU A 31 15.60 2.48 1.99
C GLU A 31 14.48 2.97 2.92
N ILE A 32 13.53 2.09 3.27
CA ILE A 32 12.48 2.39 4.25
C ILE A 32 13.11 2.70 5.62
N LYS A 33 14.01 1.85 6.10
CA LYS A 33 14.68 2.02 7.41
C LYS A 33 15.54 3.29 7.46
N ASP A 34 16.24 3.62 6.39
CA ASP A 34 17.09 4.82 6.31
C ASP A 34 16.28 6.12 6.44
N ASN A 35 14.98 6.08 6.17
CA ASN A 35 14.08 7.23 6.33
C ASN A 35 13.27 7.22 7.65
N LEU A 36 13.55 6.31 8.58
CA LEU A 36 12.81 6.18 9.85
C LEU A 36 12.64 7.50 10.60
N ASN A 37 13.70 8.31 10.66
CA ASN A 37 13.75 9.54 11.46
C ASN A 37 13.34 10.78 10.66
N TYR A 38 12.89 10.65 9.40
CA TYR A 38 12.52 11.81 8.59
C TYR A 38 11.29 12.53 9.14
N LEU A 39 10.27 11.77 9.54
CA LEU A 39 9.14 12.32 10.28
C LEU A 39 9.45 12.24 11.78
N ASN A 40 9.60 13.39 12.40
CA ASN A 40 9.77 13.45 13.87
C ASN A 40 8.41 13.22 14.55
N VAL A 41 8.06 11.95 14.76
CA VAL A 41 6.77 11.55 15.32
C VAL A 41 6.93 11.17 16.79
N ASN A 42 6.35 11.97 17.67
CA ASN A 42 6.19 11.53 19.06
C ASN A 42 5.10 10.44 19.10
N LYS A 43 5.55 9.20 19.29
CA LYS A 43 4.68 8.02 19.34
C LYS A 43 3.87 7.96 20.65
N GLU A 44 4.40 8.54 21.74
CA GLU A 44 3.88 8.31 23.07
C GLU A 44 3.76 6.78 23.35
N LYS A 45 2.63 6.33 23.92
CA LYS A 45 2.31 4.89 24.10
C LYS A 45 1.34 4.36 23.03
N LYS A 46 1.14 5.10 21.91
CA LYS A 46 0.15 4.76 20.87
C LYS A 46 0.78 3.93 19.76
N LYS A 47 -0.04 3.11 19.10
CA LYS A 47 0.36 2.45 17.85
C LYS A 47 0.31 3.45 16.71
N LEU A 48 1.29 3.36 15.82
CA LEU A 48 1.36 4.20 14.63
C LEU A 48 0.68 3.51 13.44
N VAL A 49 -0.17 4.25 12.75
CA VAL A 49 -0.87 3.79 11.55
C VAL A 49 -0.47 4.67 10.37
N ALA A 50 0.10 4.08 9.33
CA ALA A 50 0.29 4.77 8.06
C ALA A 50 -1.00 4.62 7.22
N PHE A 51 -1.75 5.70 7.06
CA PHE A 51 -2.91 5.73 6.16
C PHE A 51 -2.51 6.35 4.82
N ILE A 52 -2.34 5.50 3.81
CA ILE A 52 -1.87 5.86 2.49
C ILE A 52 -3.07 6.03 1.56
N ILE A 53 -3.26 7.24 1.07
CA ILE A 53 -4.38 7.61 0.22
C ILE A 53 -3.92 7.66 -1.24
N GLY A 54 -4.54 6.85 -2.07
CA GLY A 54 -4.37 6.88 -3.51
C GLY A 54 -5.14 8.02 -4.17
N GLY A 55 -5.71 7.77 -5.33
CA GLY A 55 -6.49 8.77 -6.04
C GLY A 55 -7.40 8.14 -7.09
N PRO A 56 -8.26 8.95 -7.72
CA PRO A 56 -9.22 8.45 -8.68
C PRO A 56 -8.55 7.76 -9.85
N ASN A 57 -9.22 6.74 -10.35
CA ASN A 57 -8.85 6.06 -11.58
C ASN A 57 -10.12 5.55 -12.28
N LYS A 58 -9.96 4.80 -13.39
CA LYS A 58 -11.11 4.28 -14.14
C LYS A 58 -12.04 3.33 -13.35
N TYR A 59 -11.60 2.83 -12.19
CA TYR A 59 -12.36 1.88 -11.37
C TYR A 59 -12.91 2.48 -10.08
N TYR A 60 -12.30 3.54 -9.57
CA TYR A 60 -12.62 4.12 -8.27
C TYR A 60 -12.75 5.63 -8.35
N ASN A 61 -13.86 6.17 -7.85
CA ASN A 61 -14.10 7.59 -7.70
C ASN A 61 -13.76 8.05 -6.29
N TYR A 62 -13.25 9.26 -6.20
CA TYR A 62 -12.97 9.96 -4.94
C TYR A 62 -13.97 11.11 -4.75
N ASN A 63 -15.29 10.79 -4.83
CA ASN A 63 -16.34 11.75 -4.54
C ASN A 63 -16.50 11.96 -3.03
N ASP A 64 -17.24 13.00 -2.65
CA ASP A 64 -17.37 13.41 -1.26
C ASP A 64 -18.00 12.34 -0.37
N GLN A 65 -18.96 11.59 -0.88
CA GLN A 65 -19.60 10.49 -0.15
C GLN A 65 -18.62 9.36 0.13
N THR A 66 -17.88 8.92 -0.89
CA THR A 66 -16.86 7.85 -0.76
C THR A 66 -15.80 8.24 0.26
N ILE A 67 -15.28 9.48 0.17
CA ILE A 67 -14.25 9.97 1.09
C ILE A 67 -14.80 10.16 2.51
N HIS A 68 -16.02 10.65 2.65
CA HIS A 68 -16.65 10.77 3.95
C HIS A 68 -16.78 9.40 4.65
N GLN A 69 -17.28 8.39 3.95
CA GLN A 69 -17.41 7.03 4.47
C GLN A 69 -16.04 6.45 4.87
N LEU A 70 -15.03 6.62 4.01
CA LEU A 70 -13.67 6.16 4.26
C LEU A 70 -13.08 6.82 5.52
N PHE A 71 -13.13 8.15 5.62
CA PHE A 71 -12.57 8.88 6.76
C PHE A 71 -13.32 8.60 8.06
N THR A 72 -14.64 8.46 8.00
CA THR A 72 -15.45 8.04 9.16
C THR A 72 -14.99 6.67 9.65
N LYS A 73 -14.83 5.70 8.75
CA LYS A 73 -14.36 4.36 9.10
C LYS A 73 -12.97 4.38 9.76
N ILE A 74 -12.03 5.17 9.19
CA ILE A 74 -10.70 5.33 9.77
C ILE A 74 -10.78 5.93 11.19
N LYS A 75 -11.57 6.98 11.40
CA LYS A 75 -11.74 7.60 12.73
C LYS A 75 -12.35 6.64 13.75
N THR A 76 -13.32 5.84 13.33
CA THR A 76 -14.00 4.88 14.22
C THR A 76 -13.06 3.75 14.66
N LEU A 77 -12.24 3.24 13.76
CA LEU A 77 -11.35 2.10 14.04
C LEU A 77 -10.04 2.49 14.73
N PHE A 78 -9.50 3.65 14.38
CA PHE A 78 -8.21 4.12 14.88
C PHE A 78 -8.39 5.35 15.78
N THR A 79 -8.96 5.11 16.96
CA THR A 79 -9.26 6.16 17.93
C THR A 79 -7.99 6.83 18.50
N PRO A 80 -8.00 8.14 18.77
CA PRO A 80 -6.79 8.89 19.16
C PRO A 80 -6.18 8.49 20.51
N ASP A 81 -6.93 7.81 21.37
CA ASP A 81 -6.42 7.25 22.63
C ASP A 81 -5.46 6.09 22.41
N LYS A 82 -5.68 5.26 21.37
CA LYS A 82 -4.89 4.07 21.07
C LYS A 82 -3.93 4.23 19.90
N TYR A 83 -4.27 5.12 18.96
CA TYR A 83 -3.56 5.22 17.68
C TYR A 83 -3.14 6.65 17.35
N LYS A 84 -1.99 6.78 16.72
CA LYS A 84 -1.54 7.98 16.02
C LYS A 84 -1.47 7.66 14.53
N ILE A 85 -2.25 8.37 13.70
CA ILE A 85 -2.30 8.13 12.26
C ILE A 85 -1.36 9.12 11.56
N ILE A 86 -0.59 8.63 10.59
CA ILE A 86 0.17 9.42 9.64
C ILE A 86 -0.54 9.28 8.30
N ILE A 87 -1.22 10.33 7.85
CA ILE A 87 -1.93 10.35 6.58
C ILE A 87 -0.99 10.81 5.48
N VAL A 88 -0.80 9.97 4.47
CA VAL A 88 0.14 10.22 3.37
C VAL A 88 -0.60 10.21 2.04
N PRO A 89 -0.62 11.32 1.30
CA PRO A 89 -1.19 11.37 -0.04
C PRO A 89 -0.23 10.77 -1.08
N SER A 90 -0.79 10.28 -2.17
CA SER A 90 -0.06 9.90 -3.40
C SER A 90 -0.12 10.99 -4.46
N TYR A 91 0.67 10.82 -5.54
CA TYR A 91 0.62 11.73 -6.72
C TYR A 91 -0.77 11.85 -7.34
N ARG A 92 -1.64 10.84 -7.17
CA ARG A 92 -2.99 10.85 -7.71
C ARG A 92 -4.03 11.43 -6.75
N THR A 93 -3.65 11.71 -5.51
CA THR A 93 -4.58 12.24 -4.51
C THR A 93 -4.94 13.68 -4.85
N PRO A 94 -6.22 13.98 -5.13
CA PRO A 94 -6.64 15.36 -5.43
C PRO A 94 -6.40 16.29 -4.24
N GLU A 95 -6.01 17.53 -4.51
CA GLU A 95 -5.73 18.53 -3.47
C GLU A 95 -6.91 18.74 -2.51
N LYS A 96 -8.15 18.74 -3.04
CA LYS A 96 -9.36 18.81 -2.22
C LYS A 96 -9.48 17.68 -1.19
N ILE A 97 -8.95 16.49 -1.51
CA ILE A 97 -8.95 15.34 -0.60
C ILE A 97 -7.87 15.50 0.46
N ILE A 98 -6.70 16.03 0.09
CA ILE A 98 -5.63 16.35 1.04
C ILE A 98 -6.12 17.39 2.04
N LYS A 99 -6.78 18.47 1.55
CA LYS A 99 -7.39 19.48 2.41
C LYS A 99 -8.43 18.86 3.35
N LYS A 100 -9.35 18.04 2.82
CA LYS A 100 -10.36 17.36 3.64
C LYS A 100 -9.75 16.42 4.67
N ALA A 101 -8.66 15.71 4.33
CA ALA A 101 -7.91 14.89 5.28
C ALA A 101 -7.30 15.76 6.40
N PHE A 102 -6.71 16.90 6.03
CA PHE A 102 -6.17 17.85 7.00
C PHE A 102 -7.27 18.34 7.94
N ASP A 103 -8.38 18.85 7.43
CA ASP A 103 -9.49 19.36 8.24
C ASP A 103 -10.09 18.28 9.17
N THR A 104 -10.00 17.00 8.75
CA THR A 104 -10.57 15.89 9.51
C THR A 104 -9.63 15.34 10.60
N PHE A 105 -8.32 15.34 10.37
CA PHE A 105 -7.36 14.55 11.17
C PHE A 105 -6.27 15.38 11.87
N ASN A 106 -6.01 16.61 11.49
CA ASN A 106 -4.86 17.40 11.95
C ASN A 106 -4.80 17.63 13.46
N PHE A 107 -5.92 17.57 14.16
CA PHE A 107 -5.97 17.82 15.60
C PHE A 107 -5.25 16.76 16.43
N ASN A 108 -5.44 15.48 16.08
CA ASN A 108 -4.89 14.35 16.84
C ASN A 108 -3.80 13.55 16.07
N HIS A 109 -3.69 13.78 14.78
CA HIS A 109 -2.91 12.95 13.86
C HIS A 109 -1.98 13.82 13.00
N ILE A 110 -1.15 13.19 12.18
CA ILE A 110 -0.23 13.88 11.27
C ILE A 110 -0.78 13.76 9.86
N VAL A 111 -0.93 14.90 9.17
CA VAL A 111 -1.34 14.91 7.77
C VAL A 111 -0.23 15.53 6.92
N ILE A 112 0.32 14.73 6.02
CA ILE A 112 1.29 15.18 5.03
C ILE A 112 0.53 15.96 3.95
N LYS A 113 0.81 17.27 3.82
CA LYS A 113 0.04 18.17 2.93
C LYS A 113 0.47 18.14 1.48
N THR A 114 1.68 17.67 1.21
CA THR A 114 2.25 17.57 -0.13
C THR A 114 2.78 16.17 -0.38
N VAL A 115 2.87 15.78 -1.64
CA VAL A 115 3.47 14.48 -1.99
C VAL A 115 4.96 14.52 -1.67
N ASP A 116 5.39 13.68 -0.75
CA ASP A 116 6.77 13.60 -0.27
C ASP A 116 7.19 12.13 -0.12
N LYS A 117 8.14 11.71 -0.95
CA LYS A 117 8.66 10.34 -0.94
C LYS A 117 9.30 9.98 0.41
N LYS A 118 10.06 10.89 1.01
CA LYS A 118 10.74 10.60 2.30
C LYS A 118 9.72 10.47 3.43
N ALA A 119 8.68 11.32 3.44
CA ALA A 119 7.58 11.20 4.39
C ALA A 119 6.81 9.88 4.22
N TYR A 120 6.57 9.44 2.97
CA TYR A 120 5.98 8.13 2.68
C TYR A 120 6.82 6.97 3.23
N LEU A 121 8.13 6.97 2.95
CA LEU A 121 9.05 5.94 3.45
C LEU A 121 9.13 5.95 4.98
N SER A 122 9.19 7.13 5.58
CA SER A 122 9.19 7.28 7.03
C SER A 122 7.89 6.77 7.66
N ALA A 123 6.75 7.07 7.06
CA ALA A 123 5.46 6.56 7.53
C ALA A 123 5.43 5.02 7.50
N LEU A 124 5.90 4.37 6.42
CA LEU A 124 6.03 2.91 6.34
C LEU A 124 7.00 2.34 7.39
N ALA A 125 8.12 3.02 7.63
CA ALA A 125 9.11 2.60 8.63
C ALA A 125 8.55 2.64 10.05
N LEU A 126 7.88 3.75 10.40
CA LEU A 126 7.34 4.02 11.73
C LEU A 126 6.08 3.21 12.05
N ALA A 127 5.24 2.96 11.06
CA ALA A 127 3.94 2.34 11.26
C ALA A 127 4.02 0.94 11.89
N ASP A 128 3.13 0.67 12.81
CA ASP A 128 2.84 -0.68 13.30
C ASP A 128 1.80 -1.36 12.39
N ILE A 129 0.95 -0.56 11.73
CA ILE A 129 -0.10 -0.99 10.81
C ILE A 129 -0.12 -0.05 9.60
N SER A 130 -0.24 -0.58 8.40
CA SER A 130 -0.50 0.20 7.19
C SER A 130 -1.95 0.02 6.75
N VAL A 131 -2.61 1.11 6.38
CA VAL A 131 -3.92 1.11 5.72
C VAL A 131 -3.75 1.76 4.36
N VAL A 132 -4.08 1.05 3.30
CA VAL A 132 -3.89 1.52 1.92
C VAL A 132 -5.22 1.50 1.19
N THR A 133 -5.57 2.57 0.49
CA THR A 133 -6.79 2.59 -0.34
C THR A 133 -6.70 1.60 -1.49
N CYS A 134 -7.81 0.96 -1.81
CA CYS A 134 -7.85 -0.18 -2.74
C CYS A 134 -7.52 0.14 -4.21
N ASP A 135 -7.41 1.40 -4.59
CA ASP A 135 -7.19 1.83 -5.98
C ASP A 135 -5.76 1.62 -6.49
N SER A 136 -4.81 1.22 -5.62
CA SER A 136 -3.40 1.11 -5.99
C SER A 136 -2.76 -0.22 -5.59
N THR A 137 -2.59 -1.11 -6.55
CA THR A 137 -1.86 -2.37 -6.36
C THR A 137 -0.38 -2.13 -6.03
N SER A 138 0.22 -1.06 -6.57
CA SER A 138 1.63 -0.71 -6.28
C SER A 138 1.82 -0.34 -4.82
N MET A 139 1.04 0.61 -4.28
CA MET A 139 1.18 1.05 -2.89
C MET A 139 0.88 -0.09 -1.88
N ILE A 140 -0.07 -0.98 -2.21
CA ILE A 140 -0.33 -2.17 -1.40
C ILE A 140 0.89 -3.10 -1.41
N SER A 141 1.51 -3.33 -2.58
CA SER A 141 2.71 -4.16 -2.70
C SER A 141 3.92 -3.52 -2.01
N GLU A 142 4.06 -2.21 -2.08
CA GLU A 142 5.10 -1.45 -1.39
C GLU A 142 4.95 -1.53 0.15
N ALA A 143 3.73 -1.38 0.67
CA ALA A 143 3.48 -1.56 2.09
C ALA A 143 3.76 -2.99 2.54
N ALA A 144 3.49 -3.98 1.69
CA ALA A 144 3.70 -5.40 1.98
C ALA A 144 5.17 -5.81 2.18
N ILE A 145 6.14 -4.98 1.75
CA ILE A 145 7.57 -5.24 2.01
C ILE A 145 7.93 -5.14 3.49
N THR A 146 7.12 -4.44 4.29
CA THR A 146 7.41 -4.22 5.71
C THR A 146 7.27 -5.48 6.55
N GLY A 147 6.44 -6.45 6.16
CA GLY A 147 6.08 -7.63 6.96
C GLY A 147 5.11 -7.32 8.11
N LYS A 148 4.64 -6.09 8.21
CA LYS A 148 3.68 -5.61 9.21
C LYS A 148 2.26 -5.60 8.64
N PRO A 149 1.20 -5.64 9.48
CA PRO A 149 -0.18 -5.65 9.03
C PRO A 149 -0.49 -4.61 7.94
N VAL A 150 -1.06 -5.05 6.83
CA VAL A 150 -1.52 -4.19 5.73
C VAL A 150 -3.02 -4.40 5.52
N TYR A 151 -3.80 -3.39 5.85
CA TYR A 151 -5.22 -3.34 5.56
C TYR A 151 -5.51 -2.67 4.22
N ILE A 152 -6.41 -3.25 3.46
CA ILE A 152 -6.95 -2.63 2.25
C ILE A 152 -8.25 -1.91 2.63
N ALA A 153 -8.25 -0.59 2.51
CA ALA A 153 -9.45 0.22 2.69
C ALA A 153 -10.29 0.17 1.41
N MET A 154 -11.31 -0.68 1.44
CA MET A 154 -12.17 -0.93 0.28
C MET A 154 -13.11 0.24 0.01
N MET A 155 -13.27 0.57 -1.28
CA MET A 155 -14.24 1.53 -1.79
C MET A 155 -15.12 0.88 -2.84
N LYS A 156 -16.34 1.41 -3.04
CA LYS A 156 -17.24 0.93 -4.08
C LYS A 156 -16.66 1.22 -5.46
N PRO A 157 -16.46 0.21 -6.31
CA PRO A 157 -15.95 0.43 -7.65
C PRO A 157 -17.03 1.00 -8.59
N ASN A 158 -16.61 1.81 -9.57
CA ASN A 158 -17.49 2.38 -10.59
C ASN A 158 -17.92 1.36 -11.65
N LYS A 159 -17.10 0.33 -11.84
CA LYS A 159 -17.30 -0.72 -12.83
C LYS A 159 -16.63 -2.02 -12.40
N ASN A 160 -16.76 -3.05 -13.23
CA ASN A 160 -16.15 -4.34 -12.95
C ASN A 160 -14.62 -4.21 -12.73
N ASN A 161 -14.18 -4.55 -11.52
CA ASN A 161 -12.80 -4.48 -11.06
C ASN A 161 -12.19 -5.88 -10.84
N ARG A 162 -12.58 -6.87 -11.66
CA ARG A 162 -12.18 -8.28 -11.52
C ARG A 162 -10.68 -8.49 -11.32
N ARG A 163 -9.85 -7.70 -12.02
CA ARG A 163 -8.39 -7.71 -11.88
C ARG A 163 -7.95 -7.32 -10.47
N PHE A 164 -8.52 -6.26 -9.90
CA PHE A 164 -8.24 -5.84 -8.54
C PHE A 164 -8.70 -6.89 -7.52
N LYS A 165 -9.91 -7.45 -7.70
CA LYS A 165 -10.41 -8.51 -6.81
C LYS A 165 -9.48 -9.72 -6.77
N LYS A 166 -8.96 -10.17 -7.92
CA LYS A 166 -7.96 -11.24 -8.00
C LYS A 166 -6.68 -10.89 -7.22
N PHE A 167 -6.21 -9.64 -7.35
CA PHE A 167 -5.04 -9.18 -6.62
C PHE A 167 -5.27 -9.18 -5.10
N TYR A 168 -6.40 -8.65 -4.62
CA TYR A 168 -6.69 -8.65 -3.19
C TYR A 168 -6.84 -10.07 -2.64
N SER A 169 -7.59 -10.93 -3.34
CA SER A 169 -7.73 -12.34 -2.95
C SER A 169 -6.37 -13.02 -2.83
N LEU A 170 -5.51 -12.88 -3.84
CA LEU A 170 -4.16 -13.46 -3.82
C LEU A 170 -3.36 -13.02 -2.59
N LEU A 171 -3.32 -11.73 -2.26
CA LEU A 171 -2.56 -11.25 -1.11
C LEU A 171 -3.20 -11.63 0.23
N THR A 172 -4.52 -11.77 0.27
CA THR A 172 -5.25 -12.24 1.45
C THR A 172 -5.00 -13.73 1.69
N ASP A 173 -5.04 -14.54 0.62
CA ASP A 173 -4.79 -15.99 0.69
C ASP A 173 -3.33 -16.29 1.11
N LEU A 174 -2.41 -15.37 0.78
CA LEU A 174 -1.01 -15.41 1.25
C LEU A 174 -0.83 -14.88 2.70
N GLY A 175 -1.91 -14.46 3.37
CA GLY A 175 -1.86 -13.90 4.72
C GLY A 175 -1.22 -12.51 4.81
N ILE A 176 -0.96 -11.85 3.68
CA ILE A 176 -0.26 -10.55 3.61
C ILE A 176 -1.20 -9.40 3.95
N THR A 177 -2.40 -9.40 3.36
CA THR A 177 -3.37 -8.31 3.53
C THR A 177 -4.68 -8.79 4.12
N ARG A 178 -5.39 -7.86 4.77
CA ARG A 178 -6.79 -8.05 5.17
C ARG A 178 -7.62 -6.85 4.71
N GLU A 179 -8.89 -7.08 4.44
CA GLU A 179 -9.83 -5.98 4.24
C GLU A 179 -10.06 -5.24 5.57
N LEU A 180 -10.03 -3.92 5.55
CA LEU A 180 -10.37 -3.10 6.71
C LEU A 180 -11.88 -3.16 6.93
N LYS A 181 -12.32 -4.02 7.86
CA LYS A 181 -13.72 -4.19 8.25
C LYS A 181 -14.03 -3.44 9.55
N ASP A 182 -14.53 -4.14 10.55
CA ASP A 182 -15.08 -3.54 11.75
C ASP A 182 -14.16 -3.68 12.97
N SER A 183 -13.02 -4.35 12.81
CA SER A 183 -12.03 -4.55 13.85
C SER A 183 -10.61 -4.42 13.31
N VAL A 184 -9.68 -4.13 14.21
CA VAL A 184 -8.25 -4.06 13.92
C VAL A 184 -7.55 -5.19 14.67
N GLU A 185 -6.82 -6.01 13.93
CA GLU A 185 -6.07 -7.16 14.43
C GLU A 185 -4.59 -6.98 14.15
N GLU A 186 -3.77 -7.74 14.86
CA GLU A 186 -2.33 -7.80 14.64
C GLU A 186 -1.98 -9.15 14.02
N TRP A 187 -1.12 -9.11 13.02
CA TRP A 187 -0.48 -10.30 12.46
C TRP A 187 0.87 -9.94 11.86
N SER A 188 1.64 -10.94 11.53
CA SER A 188 2.87 -10.79 10.76
C SER A 188 2.87 -11.79 9.62
N TYR A 189 3.63 -11.50 8.60
CA TYR A 189 3.80 -12.36 7.43
C TYR A 189 5.21 -12.21 6.88
N GLU A 190 5.61 -13.14 6.02
CA GLU A 190 6.86 -13.03 5.30
C GLU A 190 6.80 -11.87 4.30
N SER A 191 7.75 -10.94 4.42
CA SER A 191 7.82 -9.74 3.60
C SER A 191 7.75 -10.04 2.09
N LEU A 192 6.84 -9.38 1.40
CA LEU A 192 6.69 -9.53 -0.05
C LEU A 192 7.76 -8.71 -0.77
N ASN A 193 8.80 -9.37 -1.28
CA ASN A 193 9.86 -8.73 -2.06
C ASN A 193 10.01 -9.41 -3.43
N GLU A 194 9.18 -9.00 -4.37
CA GLU A 194 9.16 -9.61 -5.70
C GLU A 194 10.44 -9.33 -6.50
N VAL A 195 11.09 -8.18 -6.30
CA VAL A 195 12.36 -7.87 -6.97
C VAL A 195 13.43 -8.88 -6.58
N ASN A 196 13.61 -9.14 -5.28
CA ASN A 196 14.60 -10.10 -4.81
C ASN A 196 14.28 -11.53 -5.27
N ARG A 197 13.01 -11.86 -5.43
CA ARG A 197 12.59 -13.18 -5.93
C ARG A 197 12.84 -13.35 -7.42
N VAL A 198 12.51 -12.36 -8.24
CA VAL A 198 12.53 -12.50 -9.71
C VAL A 198 13.86 -12.11 -10.33
N ALA A 199 14.62 -11.19 -9.76
CA ALA A 199 15.88 -10.72 -10.36
C ALA A 199 16.93 -11.84 -10.61
N PRO A 200 17.16 -12.78 -9.68
CA PRO A 200 18.06 -13.91 -9.95
C PRO A 200 17.58 -14.79 -11.11
N ILE A 201 16.26 -15.06 -11.19
CA ILE A 201 15.66 -15.89 -12.23
C ILE A 201 15.84 -15.21 -13.60
N ILE A 202 15.59 -13.89 -13.66
CA ILE A 202 15.77 -13.08 -14.87
C ILE A 202 17.24 -13.18 -15.32
N LYS A 203 18.18 -12.93 -14.41
CA LYS A 203 19.62 -12.97 -14.71
C LYS A 203 20.06 -14.33 -15.27
N THR A 204 19.57 -15.43 -14.67
CA THR A 204 19.86 -16.77 -15.17
C THR A 204 19.30 -16.98 -16.57
N LYS A 205 18.03 -16.65 -16.81
CA LYS A 205 17.41 -16.79 -18.13
C LYS A 205 18.13 -15.96 -19.20
N MET A 206 18.52 -14.72 -18.88
CA MET A 206 19.25 -13.86 -19.82
C MET A 206 20.62 -14.47 -20.20
N ARG A 207 21.33 -15.04 -19.23
CA ARG A 207 22.60 -15.74 -19.49
C ARG A 207 22.38 -16.99 -20.37
N THR A 208 21.40 -17.83 -20.06
CA THR A 208 21.09 -19.03 -20.83
C THR A 208 20.71 -18.68 -22.28
N ASN A 209 20.07 -17.54 -22.50
CA ASN A 209 19.68 -17.10 -23.84
C ASN A 209 20.78 -16.26 -24.54
N GLY A 210 21.98 -16.13 -23.97
CA GLY A 210 23.08 -15.38 -24.58
C GLY A 210 22.86 -13.88 -24.70
N ILE A 211 22.00 -13.29 -23.81
CA ILE A 211 21.67 -11.87 -23.83
C ILE A 211 22.67 -11.04 -22.98
N ILE A 212 23.23 -11.67 -21.92
CA ILE A 212 24.30 -11.10 -21.04
C ILE A 212 25.32 -12.16 -20.69
#